data_0ef1f7918ae85cc3fa1a84114caa3884
#
_entry.id   0ef1f7918ae85cc3fa1a84114caa3884
#
_cell.length_a   1.000
_cell.length_b   1.000
_cell.length_c   1.000
_cell.angle_alpha   90.00
_cell.angle_beta   90.00
_cell.angle_gamma   90.00
#
_symmetry.space_group_name_H-M   'P 1'
#
loop_
_entity.id
_entity.type
_entity.pdbx_description
1 polymer ?
#
loop_
_entity_poly.entity_id
_entity_poly.type
_entity_poly.pdbx_seq_one_letter_code
_entity_poly.pdbx_strand_id
1 'polypeptide(L)'
;MFVQGVLPRSLLFTCLLLFQTTVFGQVQEALPVNGAVVPPVESAVVPAIELRSPRASLTTFLNAMQEKNTELAVTCLDLGNLTQDVVRTSGPGLAYKLHVAIQKLTRITIDQTALLSEVPDENNDLQPFSLGALSGSQPEAAALVIRFDPADASWRFSNETCEALEDIYSQFENAPDAADQETLDESHLEQPFPIRLRNWFPLTLRHKTLLLPNYQWICLLALIFIGLIADVLTRGILTALSTRLLDSDVSKEERAMRANVWRPLGRLVNATTWYWGTKLIGLPPATLSIMLVVLKVFTIFAAAWTGFAVIDVATRYLARQAMRTGTKFDDLLVPLVSKSLKILVVCIAVLTAAQTFDIPIMGLVGGLGLGGAALAFAAKDAVANFFGSVTVLFDRPFEVGDWIVTNVAEGTVETVGFRSTRIRTFYNSLVTLPNSHLTTAAVDNMGRRRYRRIKTTLGVQYDTSSDQLEAFCEGVRELIRRHPDTRKDYFHVYFNDFGASSLNIMLYCFLHCPDWGTELSGRHKLLADIVRLADKLNVKFAFPTRTLHMASPDDQNLAPEFDQPLQAGKEVAVEITKKQ
;
A
#
# COMPACT_ATOMS: atom_id res chain seq x y z
N MET A 1 -17.51 27.30 8.19
CA MET A 1 -16.61 27.39 9.32
C MET A 1 -15.88 26.06 9.42
N PHE A 2 -14.84 25.96 8.64
CA PHE A 2 -13.96 24.81 8.53
C PHE A 2 -12.88 24.89 9.61
N VAL A 3 -12.38 23.72 10.02
CA VAL A 3 -11.22 23.45 10.86
C VAL A 3 -11.55 23.28 12.35
N GLN A 4 -11.46 22.05 12.82
CA GLN A 4 -10.66 21.65 13.99
C GLN A 4 -11.11 20.26 14.47
N GLY A 5 -10.30 19.27 14.25
CA GLY A 5 -10.51 17.88 14.70
C GLY A 5 -9.56 16.91 14.00
N VAL A 6 -8.50 17.42 13.44
CA VAL A 6 -7.45 16.59 12.85
C VAL A 6 -6.53 16.20 14.00
N LEU A 7 -6.50 14.89 14.36
CA LEU A 7 -5.28 14.35 14.98
C LEU A 7 -4.13 14.87 14.13
N PRO A 8 -3.14 15.57 14.69
CA PRO A 8 -2.09 16.13 13.87
C PRO A 8 -1.49 14.98 13.07
N ARG A 9 -1.49 15.14 11.75
CA ARG A 9 -0.90 14.18 10.80
C ARG A 9 0.49 13.74 11.27
N SER A 10 1.19 14.60 12.02
CA SER A 10 2.47 14.33 12.67
C SER A 10 2.42 13.18 13.70
N LEU A 11 1.36 13.02 14.49
CA LEU A 11 1.28 11.98 15.53
C LEU A 11 1.00 10.60 14.92
N LEU A 12 0.12 10.53 13.92
CA LEU A 12 -0.10 9.31 13.13
C LEU A 12 1.17 8.94 12.35
N PHE A 13 1.86 9.95 11.80
CA PHE A 13 3.11 9.77 11.07
C PHE A 13 4.24 9.32 12.00
N THR A 14 4.34 9.87 13.22
CA THR A 14 5.35 9.46 14.20
C THR A 14 5.09 8.04 14.72
N CYS A 15 3.83 7.66 14.97
CA CYS A 15 3.46 6.29 15.33
C CYS A 15 3.74 5.31 14.18
N LEU A 16 3.47 5.70 12.92
CA LEU A 16 3.76 4.90 11.74
C LEU A 16 5.27 4.78 11.50
N LEU A 17 6.03 5.85 11.71
CA LEU A 17 7.50 5.87 11.61
C LEU A 17 8.15 5.00 12.69
N LEU A 18 7.70 5.08 13.94
CA LEU A 18 8.17 4.21 15.02
C LEU A 18 7.79 2.74 14.77
N PHE A 19 6.61 2.47 14.23
CA PHE A 19 6.19 1.13 13.82
C PHE A 19 7.04 0.64 12.64
N GLN A 20 7.30 1.51 11.67
CA GLN A 20 8.10 1.21 10.49
C GLN A 20 9.57 0.96 10.84
N THR A 21 10.18 1.79 11.69
CA THR A 21 11.58 1.60 12.12
C THR A 21 11.75 0.39 13.03
N THR A 22 10.76 0.03 13.86
CA THR A 22 10.86 -1.13 14.75
C THR A 22 10.55 -2.44 14.04
N VAL A 23 9.56 -2.48 13.17
CA VAL A 23 9.16 -3.71 12.45
C VAL A 23 9.97 -3.88 11.17
N PHE A 24 10.16 -2.83 10.37
CA PHE A 24 10.96 -2.89 9.15
C PHE A 24 12.46 -2.91 9.41
N GLY A 25 12.95 -2.26 10.46
CA GLY A 25 14.36 -2.38 10.87
C GLY A 25 14.72 -3.82 11.21
N GLN A 26 13.86 -4.55 11.90
CA GLN A 26 14.05 -5.98 12.17
C GLN A 26 13.88 -6.86 10.92
N VAL A 27 12.99 -6.48 10.00
CA VAL A 27 12.80 -7.21 8.72
C VAL A 27 13.96 -6.95 7.76
N GLN A 28 14.55 -5.76 7.78
CA GLN A 28 15.68 -5.41 6.90
C GLN A 28 17.00 -6.08 7.33
N GLU A 29 17.16 -6.35 8.63
CA GLU A 29 18.26 -7.18 9.12
C GLU A 29 18.10 -8.67 8.77
N ALA A 30 16.88 -9.13 8.47
CA ALA A 30 16.54 -10.53 8.22
C ALA A 30 16.44 -10.92 6.73
N LEU A 31 16.48 -9.97 5.81
CA LEU A 31 16.47 -10.29 4.37
C LEU A 31 17.91 -10.40 3.87
N PRO A 32 18.35 -11.57 3.36
CA PRO A 32 19.58 -11.63 2.60
C PRO A 32 19.37 -10.79 1.34
N VAL A 33 20.15 -9.73 1.18
CA VAL A 33 20.19 -8.92 -0.05
C VAL A 33 20.85 -9.76 -1.13
N ASN A 34 20.12 -10.67 -1.74
CA ASN A 34 20.48 -11.34 -2.96
C ASN A 34 19.71 -10.70 -4.10
N GLY A 35 20.38 -9.82 -4.87
CA GLY A 35 19.85 -9.37 -6.14
C GLY A 35 19.87 -7.87 -6.45
N ALA A 36 20.69 -7.07 -5.77
CA ALA A 36 21.02 -5.74 -6.28
C ALA A 36 22.41 -5.81 -6.94
N VAL A 37 22.46 -5.64 -8.25
CA VAL A 37 23.71 -5.32 -8.97
C VAL A 37 24.18 -3.97 -8.45
N VAL A 38 25.09 -4.02 -7.49
CA VAL A 38 25.83 -2.84 -7.04
C VAL A 38 26.82 -2.48 -8.14
N PRO A 39 26.90 -1.22 -8.62
CA PRO A 39 27.97 -0.81 -9.52
C PRO A 39 29.32 -1.02 -8.82
N PRO A 40 30.40 -1.31 -9.54
CA PRO A 40 31.67 -1.62 -8.95
C PRO A 40 32.19 -0.41 -8.18
N VAL A 41 32.14 -0.50 -6.84
CA VAL A 41 32.91 0.37 -5.97
C VAL A 41 34.36 -0.04 -6.17
N GLU A 42 35.23 0.93 -6.47
CA GLU A 42 36.67 0.77 -6.51
C GLU A 42 37.15 -0.11 -5.36
N SER A 43 37.75 -1.21 -5.73
CA SER A 43 38.24 -2.24 -4.84
C SER A 43 39.26 -1.67 -3.87
N ALA A 44 38.84 -1.34 -2.67
CA ALA A 44 39.68 -1.49 -1.52
C ALA A 44 40.05 -2.99 -1.49
N VAL A 45 41.32 -3.31 -1.65
CA VAL A 45 41.88 -4.67 -1.61
C VAL A 45 41.46 -5.25 -0.27
N VAL A 46 40.37 -6.01 -0.24
CA VAL A 46 40.03 -6.86 0.90
C VAL A 46 41.15 -7.93 0.92
N PRO A 47 42.01 -7.97 1.95
CA PRO A 47 43.02 -9.01 2.01
C PRO A 47 42.29 -10.35 1.95
N ALA A 48 42.76 -11.24 1.08
CA ALA A 48 42.18 -12.57 0.94
C ALA A 48 42.21 -13.23 2.33
N ILE A 49 41.02 -13.65 2.83
CA ILE A 49 40.88 -14.31 4.12
C ILE A 49 41.57 -15.67 3.97
N GLU A 50 42.82 -15.78 4.43
CA GLU A 50 43.55 -17.02 4.39
C GLU A 50 43.37 -17.77 5.72
N LEU A 51 42.38 -18.67 5.76
CA LEU A 51 42.12 -19.57 6.90
C LEU A 51 42.50 -21.04 6.55
N ARG A 52 43.52 -21.22 5.69
CA ARG A 52 43.89 -22.54 5.14
C ARG A 52 44.74 -23.38 6.08
N SER A 53 45.37 -22.77 7.07
CA SER A 53 46.19 -23.44 8.06
C SER A 53 46.03 -22.78 9.43
N PRO A 54 46.38 -23.46 10.53
CA PRO A 54 46.41 -22.87 11.88
C PRO A 54 47.23 -21.58 11.94
N ARG A 55 48.40 -21.53 11.25
CA ARG A 55 49.25 -20.35 11.17
C ARG A 55 48.59 -19.21 10.42
N ALA A 56 47.98 -19.50 9.28
CA ALA A 56 47.27 -18.48 8.48
C ALA A 56 46.12 -17.87 9.28
N SER A 57 45.34 -18.66 9.99
CA SER A 57 44.25 -18.21 10.84
C SER A 57 44.69 -17.31 12.00
N LEU A 58 45.77 -17.71 12.67
CA LEU A 58 46.37 -16.91 13.73
C LEU A 58 46.94 -15.59 13.19
N THR A 59 47.64 -15.63 12.05
CA THR A 59 48.19 -14.44 11.39
C THR A 59 47.07 -13.48 10.97
N THR A 60 46.03 -13.99 10.32
CA THR A 60 44.86 -13.20 9.89
C THR A 60 44.17 -12.54 11.10
N PHE A 61 43.99 -13.30 12.20
CA PHE A 61 43.40 -12.78 13.42
C PHE A 61 44.27 -11.65 14.05
N LEU A 62 45.56 -11.85 14.21
CA LEU A 62 46.45 -10.85 14.81
C LEU A 62 46.54 -9.57 13.96
N ASN A 63 46.70 -9.72 12.64
CA ASN A 63 46.70 -8.58 11.72
C ASN A 63 45.39 -7.82 11.74
N ALA A 64 44.22 -8.53 11.72
CA ALA A 64 42.93 -7.91 11.80
C ALA A 64 42.74 -7.09 13.10
N MET A 65 43.22 -7.62 14.22
CA MET A 65 43.18 -6.89 15.51
C MET A 65 44.12 -5.66 15.49
N GLN A 66 45.28 -5.75 14.88
CA GLN A 66 46.24 -4.66 14.75
C GLN A 66 45.70 -3.54 13.82
N GLU A 67 45.04 -3.92 12.72
CA GLU A 67 44.37 -3.00 11.78
C GLU A 67 43.01 -2.46 12.28
N LYS A 68 42.58 -2.84 13.49
CA LYS A 68 41.25 -2.50 14.07
C LYS A 68 40.07 -3.05 13.26
N ASN A 69 40.30 -4.03 12.44
CA ASN A 69 39.24 -4.68 11.67
C ASN A 69 38.62 -5.82 12.49
N THR A 70 37.73 -5.44 13.41
CA THR A 70 37.08 -6.42 14.31
C THR A 70 36.15 -7.37 13.57
N GLU A 71 35.57 -6.97 12.43
CA GLU A 71 34.74 -7.87 11.62
C GLU A 71 35.55 -9.01 11.06
N LEU A 72 36.75 -8.74 10.52
CA LEU A 72 37.65 -9.77 10.03
C LEU A 72 38.17 -10.67 11.18
N ALA A 73 38.50 -10.09 12.33
CA ALA A 73 38.89 -10.87 13.50
C ALA A 73 37.80 -11.86 13.96
N VAL A 74 36.53 -11.45 13.92
CA VAL A 74 35.38 -12.30 14.27
C VAL A 74 35.25 -13.48 13.31
N THR A 75 35.58 -13.35 12.03
CA THR A 75 35.54 -14.48 11.07
C THR A 75 36.52 -15.60 11.38
N CYS A 76 37.57 -15.31 12.14
CA CYS A 76 38.55 -16.32 12.62
C CYS A 76 38.00 -17.15 13.79
N LEU A 77 36.85 -16.82 14.37
CA LEU A 77 36.20 -17.53 15.45
C LEU A 77 35.13 -18.49 14.92
N ASP A 78 35.05 -19.69 15.46
CA ASP A 78 33.96 -20.63 15.18
C ASP A 78 32.75 -20.26 16.04
N LEU A 79 31.86 -19.45 15.46
CA LEU A 79 30.62 -19.01 16.05
C LEU A 79 29.41 -19.55 15.30
N GLY A 80 29.59 -20.62 14.49
CA GLY A 80 28.56 -21.17 13.59
C GLY A 80 27.28 -21.64 14.29
N ASN A 81 27.35 -21.97 15.58
CA ASN A 81 26.20 -22.35 16.39
C ASN A 81 25.35 -21.16 16.88
N LEU A 82 25.79 -19.92 16.63
CA LEU A 82 25.13 -18.70 17.11
C LEU A 82 24.39 -17.96 15.98
N THR A 83 23.28 -17.33 16.32
CA THR A 83 22.56 -16.47 15.36
C THR A 83 23.42 -15.26 14.98
N GLN A 84 23.24 -14.74 13.76
CA GLN A 84 24.01 -13.59 13.27
C GLN A 84 23.94 -12.36 14.20
N ASP A 85 22.79 -12.14 14.87
CA ASP A 85 22.62 -11.07 15.86
C ASP A 85 23.54 -11.23 17.07
N VAL A 86 23.72 -12.46 17.54
CA VAL A 86 24.62 -12.78 18.66
C VAL A 86 26.06 -12.62 18.22
N VAL A 87 26.42 -13.10 17.03
CA VAL A 87 27.77 -12.96 16.45
C VAL A 87 28.14 -11.48 16.32
N ARG A 88 27.29 -10.65 15.76
CA ARG A 88 27.55 -9.20 15.64
C ARG A 88 27.67 -8.50 16.99
N THR A 89 26.93 -8.96 18.00
CA THR A 89 26.93 -8.31 19.32
C THR A 89 28.06 -8.74 20.19
N SER A 90 28.35 -10.05 20.30
CA SER A 90 29.35 -10.60 21.19
C SER A 90 30.71 -10.82 20.54
N GLY A 91 30.75 -10.99 19.20
CA GLY A 91 31.96 -11.27 18.43
C GLY A 91 33.11 -10.28 18.70
N PRO A 92 32.91 -8.96 18.60
CA PRO A 92 33.97 -8.00 18.90
C PRO A 92 34.53 -8.10 20.32
N GLY A 93 33.67 -8.41 21.30
CA GLY A 93 34.10 -8.64 22.68
C GLY A 93 34.91 -9.91 22.87
N LEU A 94 34.51 -10.99 22.17
CA LEU A 94 35.25 -12.27 22.17
C LEU A 94 36.59 -12.11 21.48
N ALA A 95 36.66 -11.47 20.30
CA ALA A 95 37.91 -11.21 19.59
C ALA A 95 38.90 -10.40 20.47
N TYR A 96 38.39 -9.36 21.14
CA TYR A 96 39.24 -8.59 22.07
C TYR A 96 39.77 -9.45 23.22
N LYS A 97 38.92 -10.27 23.87
CA LYS A 97 39.34 -11.16 24.96
C LYS A 97 40.33 -12.21 24.49
N LEU A 98 40.14 -12.79 23.30
CA LEU A 98 41.06 -13.73 22.69
C LEU A 98 42.41 -13.08 22.41
N HIS A 99 42.43 -11.87 21.87
CA HIS A 99 43.67 -11.13 21.62
C HIS A 99 44.48 -10.91 22.91
N VAL A 100 43.82 -10.43 23.98
CA VAL A 100 44.44 -10.24 25.29
C VAL A 100 44.91 -11.57 25.89
N ALA A 101 44.12 -12.64 25.77
CA ALA A 101 44.48 -13.96 26.24
C ALA A 101 45.73 -14.49 25.52
N ILE A 102 45.81 -14.36 24.19
CA ILE A 102 46.99 -14.77 23.40
C ILE A 102 48.23 -13.99 23.87
N GLN A 103 48.12 -12.66 24.01
CA GLN A 103 49.25 -11.83 24.45
C GLN A 103 49.76 -12.18 25.84
N LYS A 104 48.89 -12.45 26.81
CA LYS A 104 49.24 -12.73 28.21
C LYS A 104 49.73 -14.18 28.42
N LEU A 105 49.13 -15.16 27.71
CA LEU A 105 49.46 -16.58 27.85
C LEU A 105 50.77 -16.96 27.20
N THR A 106 51.07 -16.40 26.05
CA THR A 106 52.24 -16.84 25.28
C THR A 106 53.53 -16.28 25.81
N ARG A 107 53.54 -15.35 26.80
CA ARG A 107 54.73 -14.63 27.33
C ARG A 107 55.71 -14.18 26.24
N ILE A 108 55.28 -14.20 25.00
CA ILE A 108 56.08 -13.84 23.85
C ILE A 108 56.07 -12.34 23.76
N THR A 109 57.09 -11.78 24.32
CA THR A 109 57.44 -10.39 24.15
C THR A 109 57.65 -10.13 22.67
N ILE A 110 56.75 -9.36 22.04
CA ILE A 110 57.07 -8.48 20.90
C ILE A 110 57.36 -9.13 19.55
N ASP A 111 57.80 -10.40 19.47
CA ASP A 111 58.09 -10.99 18.16
C ASP A 111 56.94 -11.93 17.71
N GLN A 112 55.92 -11.33 17.09
CA GLN A 112 54.85 -12.11 16.42
C GLN A 112 55.40 -13.13 15.42
N THR A 113 56.58 -12.85 14.86
CA THR A 113 57.26 -13.73 13.91
C THR A 113 57.76 -15.01 14.57
N ALA A 114 58.24 -14.95 15.81
CA ALA A 114 58.67 -16.13 16.57
C ALA A 114 57.48 -17.03 16.92
N LEU A 115 56.35 -16.45 17.39
CA LEU A 115 55.13 -17.20 17.65
C LEU A 115 54.61 -17.91 16.38
N LEU A 116 54.57 -17.19 15.28
CA LEU A 116 54.07 -17.71 14.01
C LEU A 116 54.97 -18.82 13.43
N SER A 117 56.27 -18.80 13.72
CA SER A 117 57.19 -19.87 13.26
C SER A 117 56.95 -21.21 13.95
N GLU A 118 56.41 -21.21 15.17
CA GLU A 118 56.12 -22.43 15.94
C GLU A 118 54.76 -23.05 15.64
N VAL A 119 53.85 -22.31 14.99
CA VAL A 119 52.53 -22.81 14.59
C VAL A 119 52.60 -23.50 13.23
N PRO A 120 52.05 -24.72 13.06
CA PRO A 120 52.14 -25.46 11.81
C PRO A 120 51.43 -24.73 10.65
N ASP A 121 52.12 -24.68 9.51
CA ASP A 121 51.60 -24.11 8.27
C ASP A 121 50.82 -25.13 7.43
N GLU A 122 51.18 -26.42 7.59
CA GLU A 122 50.45 -27.54 7.01
C GLU A 122 50.08 -28.53 8.11
N ASN A 123 48.82 -28.91 8.19
CA ASN A 123 48.33 -29.93 9.11
C ASN A 123 47.50 -30.96 8.31
N ASN A 124 48.20 -31.92 7.73
CA ASN A 124 47.63 -32.97 6.87
C ASN A 124 46.67 -33.90 7.64
N ASP A 125 46.83 -34.04 8.96
CA ASP A 125 46.03 -34.92 9.80
C ASP A 125 44.74 -34.23 10.32
N LEU A 126 44.51 -32.95 9.98
CA LEU A 126 43.38 -32.14 10.42
C LEU A 126 43.14 -32.16 11.95
N GLN A 127 44.19 -32.46 12.73
CA GLN A 127 44.10 -32.50 14.19
C GLN A 127 43.97 -31.09 14.77
N PRO A 128 43.18 -30.89 15.83
CA PRO A 128 43.08 -29.61 16.51
C PRO A 128 44.47 -29.16 17.01
N PHE A 129 44.82 -27.90 16.76
CA PHE A 129 46.03 -27.29 17.25
C PHE A 129 45.78 -26.47 18.51
N SER A 130 46.43 -26.80 19.62
CA SER A 130 46.34 -26.06 20.88
C SER A 130 47.52 -25.12 21.04
N LEU A 131 47.28 -23.84 21.30
CA LEU A 131 48.32 -22.86 21.65
C LEU A 131 49.03 -23.18 22.96
N GLY A 132 48.44 -24.02 23.81
CA GLY A 132 49.07 -24.54 25.00
C GLY A 132 50.31 -25.39 24.74
N ALA A 133 50.46 -25.99 23.55
CA ALA A 133 51.64 -26.69 23.15
C ALA A 133 52.89 -25.78 23.07
N LEU A 134 52.71 -24.50 22.88
CA LEU A 134 53.76 -23.48 22.76
C LEU A 134 54.18 -22.89 24.11
N SER A 135 53.33 -22.97 25.11
CA SER A 135 53.47 -22.22 26.37
C SER A 135 54.08 -23.02 27.54
N GLY A 136 54.64 -24.22 27.31
CA GLY A 136 55.38 -24.99 28.30
C GLY A 136 54.91 -24.93 29.75
N SER A 137 53.67 -25.37 30.05
CA SER A 137 53.14 -25.61 31.41
C SER A 137 51.99 -24.71 31.96
N GLN A 138 51.36 -23.87 31.20
CA GLN A 138 50.13 -23.23 31.69
C GLN A 138 48.88 -23.98 31.20
N PRO A 139 48.07 -24.61 32.10
CA PRO A 139 46.91 -25.43 31.71
C PRO A 139 45.84 -24.61 30.99
N GLU A 140 45.84 -23.31 31.16
CA GLU A 140 44.87 -22.38 30.57
C GLU A 140 45.12 -22.10 29.08
N ALA A 141 46.40 -22.12 28.66
CA ALA A 141 46.76 -22.03 27.25
C ALA A 141 46.30 -23.25 26.44
N ALA A 142 46.13 -24.40 27.10
CA ALA A 142 45.62 -25.61 26.47
C ALA A 142 44.14 -25.45 26.00
N ALA A 143 43.42 -24.49 26.54
CA ALA A 143 42.04 -24.18 26.13
C ALA A 143 41.94 -23.35 24.84
N LEU A 144 43.03 -22.72 24.36
CA LEU A 144 43.05 -21.98 23.11
C LEU A 144 43.34 -22.94 21.93
N VAL A 145 42.30 -23.44 21.30
CA VAL A 145 42.36 -24.47 20.27
C VAL A 145 41.87 -23.91 18.93
N ILE A 146 42.71 -24.11 17.89
CA ILE A 146 42.30 -23.86 16.49
C ILE A 146 41.92 -25.21 15.89
N ARG A 147 40.70 -25.29 15.35
CA ARG A 147 40.14 -26.51 14.76
C ARG A 147 39.78 -26.29 13.30
N PHE A 148 39.86 -27.35 12.50
CA PHE A 148 39.42 -27.38 11.13
C PHE A 148 37.89 -27.50 11.09
N ASP A 149 37.21 -26.59 10.35
CA ASP A 149 35.80 -26.68 10.06
C ASP A 149 35.62 -27.30 8.66
N PRO A 150 35.04 -28.50 8.56
CA PRO A 150 34.83 -29.16 7.27
C PRO A 150 33.76 -28.51 6.42
N ALA A 151 32.88 -27.64 6.97
CA ALA A 151 31.76 -27.04 6.25
C ALA A 151 32.26 -26.01 5.21
N ASP A 152 33.29 -25.24 5.54
CA ASP A 152 33.89 -24.23 4.66
C ASP A 152 35.38 -24.42 4.42
N ALA A 153 35.94 -25.58 4.83
CA ALA A 153 37.33 -25.95 4.71
C ALA A 153 38.29 -24.90 5.30
N SER A 154 37.95 -24.34 6.44
CA SER A 154 38.72 -23.30 7.13
C SER A 154 39.15 -23.71 8.52
N TRP A 155 40.29 -23.13 8.96
CA TRP A 155 40.77 -23.27 10.33
C TRP A 155 40.28 -22.10 11.17
N ARG A 156 39.62 -22.37 12.32
CA ARG A 156 39.10 -21.33 13.20
C ARG A 156 39.36 -21.66 14.67
N PHE A 157 39.37 -20.63 15.51
CA PHE A 157 39.34 -20.83 16.96
C PHE A 157 38.03 -21.51 17.34
N SER A 158 38.13 -22.64 18.03
CA SER A 158 37.02 -23.52 18.33
C SER A 158 35.96 -22.85 19.23
N ASN A 159 34.71 -23.34 19.13
CA ASN A 159 33.62 -22.87 20.00
C ASN A 159 33.96 -23.10 21.48
N GLU A 160 34.64 -24.19 21.82
CA GLU A 160 35.10 -24.47 23.18
C GLU A 160 36.07 -23.38 23.70
N THR A 161 36.94 -22.87 22.82
CA THR A 161 37.80 -21.71 23.11
C THR A 161 36.95 -20.49 23.40
N CYS A 162 35.96 -20.20 22.56
CA CYS A 162 35.10 -19.04 22.72
C CYS A 162 34.30 -19.06 24.02
N GLU A 163 33.86 -20.23 24.48
CA GLU A 163 33.17 -20.40 25.76
C GLU A 163 34.14 -20.23 26.97
N ALA A 164 35.39 -20.73 26.87
CA ALA A 164 36.38 -20.62 27.93
C ALA A 164 36.96 -19.19 28.06
N LEU A 165 36.87 -18.34 27.02
CA LEU A 165 37.47 -17.00 26.99
C LEU A 165 37.04 -16.10 28.15
N GLU A 166 35.82 -16.22 28.67
CA GLU A 166 35.36 -15.41 29.79
C GLU A 166 36.12 -15.78 31.08
N ASP A 167 36.25 -17.06 31.32
CA ASP A 167 36.95 -17.58 32.53
C ASP A 167 38.46 -17.32 32.42
N ILE A 168 39.05 -17.53 31.26
CA ILE A 168 40.47 -17.25 30.96
C ILE A 168 40.76 -15.76 31.17
N TYR A 169 39.95 -14.87 30.56
CA TYR A 169 40.13 -13.44 30.66
C TYR A 169 40.02 -12.94 32.11
N SER A 170 39.10 -13.50 32.91
CA SER A 170 38.88 -13.12 34.29
C SER A 170 40.07 -13.50 35.20
N GLN A 171 40.78 -14.57 34.89
CA GLN A 171 42.00 -15.02 35.63
C GLN A 171 43.18 -14.08 35.32
N PHE A 172 43.35 -13.68 34.07
CA PHE A 172 44.44 -12.79 33.66
C PHE A 172 44.27 -11.34 34.05
N GLU A 173 43.02 -10.89 34.24
CA GLU A 173 42.75 -9.52 34.71
C GLU A 173 43.37 -9.25 36.10
N ASN A 174 43.47 -10.27 36.95
CA ASN A 174 43.98 -10.19 38.29
C ASN A 174 45.47 -10.55 38.41
N ALA A 175 46.10 -11.04 37.31
CA ALA A 175 47.52 -11.36 37.33
C ALA A 175 48.31 -10.04 37.33
N PRO A 176 49.32 -9.88 38.24
CA PRO A 176 50.19 -8.71 38.22
C PRO A 176 50.93 -8.68 36.89
N ASP A 177 50.93 -7.50 36.25
CA ASP A 177 51.78 -7.27 35.08
C ASP A 177 53.20 -7.64 35.47
N ALA A 178 53.84 -8.55 34.70
CA ALA A 178 55.19 -8.95 34.94
C ALA A 178 56.07 -7.69 34.89
N ALA A 179 56.79 -7.42 35.97
CA ALA A 179 57.45 -6.15 36.28
C ALA A 179 58.54 -5.67 35.32
N ASP A 180 58.81 -6.41 34.24
CA ASP A 180 59.87 -6.13 33.26
C ASP A 180 59.40 -6.10 31.80
N GLN A 181 58.10 -6.01 31.55
CA GLN A 181 57.60 -5.84 30.20
C GLN A 181 57.24 -4.37 29.96
N GLU A 182 57.88 -3.75 28.97
CA GLU A 182 57.34 -2.54 28.33
C GLU A 182 55.84 -2.78 28.11
N THR A 183 55.05 -1.98 28.78
CA THR A 183 53.57 -2.06 28.73
C THR A 183 53.17 -2.10 27.29
N LEU A 184 52.69 -3.26 26.83
CA LEU A 184 52.01 -3.36 25.55
C LEU A 184 50.99 -2.25 25.51
N ASP A 185 51.19 -1.34 24.58
CA ASP A 185 50.40 -0.12 24.50
C ASP A 185 48.96 -0.52 24.13
N GLU A 186 48.17 -0.95 25.13
CA GLU A 186 46.74 -1.24 25.01
C GLU A 186 45.97 -0.02 24.54
N SER A 187 46.64 1.16 24.51
CA SER A 187 46.03 2.43 24.05
C SER A 187 45.65 2.42 22.58
N HIS A 188 46.22 1.51 21.76
CA HIS A 188 45.92 1.41 20.33
C HIS A 188 44.66 0.57 20.03
N LEU A 189 44.19 -0.28 20.95
CA LEU A 189 42.97 -1.07 20.76
C LEU A 189 41.75 -0.37 21.33
N GLU A 190 40.78 -0.04 20.46
CA GLU A 190 39.51 0.45 20.95
C GLU A 190 38.75 -0.64 21.70
N GLN A 191 38.67 -0.50 23.03
CA GLN A 191 37.90 -1.44 23.86
C GLN A 191 36.42 -1.41 23.47
N PRO A 192 35.81 -2.55 23.08
CA PRO A 192 34.39 -2.63 22.84
C PRO A 192 33.57 -2.16 24.04
N PHE A 193 32.40 -1.55 23.79
CA PHE A 193 31.57 -0.99 24.86
C PHE A 193 31.27 -1.95 26.04
N PRO A 194 30.95 -3.24 25.79
CA PRO A 194 30.74 -4.19 26.89
C PRO A 194 31.94 -4.34 27.82
N ILE A 195 33.15 -4.24 27.30
CA ILE A 195 34.40 -4.35 28.08
C ILE A 195 34.65 -3.05 28.86
N ARG A 196 34.41 -1.88 28.23
CA ARG A 196 34.46 -0.59 28.95
C ARG A 196 33.46 -0.56 30.10
N LEU A 197 32.22 -1.05 29.86
CA LEU A 197 31.18 -1.14 30.88
C LEU A 197 31.65 -2.07 32.03
N ARG A 198 32.24 -3.24 31.75
CA ARG A 198 32.80 -4.14 32.75
C ARG A 198 33.87 -3.44 33.59
N ASN A 199 34.81 -2.74 32.96
CA ASN A 199 35.93 -2.06 33.62
C ASN A 199 35.48 -0.88 34.48
N TRP A 200 34.29 -0.36 34.30
CA TRP A 200 33.72 0.67 35.17
C TRP A 200 33.30 0.15 36.55
N PHE A 201 33.05 -1.17 36.68
CA PHE A 201 32.70 -1.77 37.96
C PHE A 201 33.94 -2.24 38.75
N PRO A 202 33.92 -2.17 40.11
CA PRO A 202 35.01 -2.65 40.93
C PRO A 202 35.18 -4.17 40.79
N LEU A 203 36.42 -4.65 41.03
CA LEU A 203 36.79 -6.07 40.88
C LEU A 203 35.89 -7.02 41.66
N THR A 204 35.43 -6.61 42.84
CA THR A 204 34.52 -7.40 43.71
C THR A 204 33.18 -7.74 43.04
N LEU A 205 32.71 -6.91 42.10
CA LEU A 205 31.47 -7.14 41.37
C LEU A 205 31.67 -7.90 40.03
N ARG A 206 32.92 -8.13 39.63
CA ARG A 206 33.22 -8.87 38.42
C ARG A 206 33.21 -10.39 38.60
N HIS A 207 33.21 -10.84 39.90
CA HIS A 207 33.16 -12.29 40.20
C HIS A 207 31.82 -12.90 39.79
N LYS A 208 31.88 -14.12 39.26
CA LYS A 208 30.73 -14.93 38.85
C LYS A 208 30.14 -15.62 40.10
N THR A 209 28.90 -15.31 40.47
CA THR A 209 28.24 -15.92 41.63
C THR A 209 27.25 -16.99 41.26
N LEU A 210 26.55 -16.86 40.15
CA LEU A 210 25.66 -17.85 39.52
C LEU A 210 26.10 -18.08 38.09
N LEU A 211 25.16 -17.92 37.12
CA LEU A 211 25.41 -18.05 35.69
C LEU A 211 26.16 -16.84 35.10
N LEU A 212 26.05 -15.68 35.72
CA LEU A 212 26.55 -14.39 35.22
C LEU A 212 27.39 -13.68 36.30
N PRO A 213 28.40 -12.85 35.89
CA PRO A 213 29.05 -11.91 36.78
C PRO A 213 28.09 -10.96 37.48
N ASN A 214 28.37 -10.59 38.74
CA ASN A 214 27.46 -9.79 39.54
C ASN A 214 27.10 -8.42 38.92
N TYR A 215 28.06 -7.77 38.24
CA TYR A 215 27.79 -6.51 37.55
C TYR A 215 26.76 -6.66 36.42
N GLN A 216 26.68 -7.80 35.74
CA GLN A 216 25.66 -8.03 34.71
C GLN A 216 24.24 -8.13 35.29
N TRP A 217 24.09 -8.73 36.47
CA TRP A 217 22.82 -8.73 37.21
C TRP A 217 22.37 -7.33 37.56
N ILE A 218 23.31 -6.46 38.02
CA ILE A 218 23.02 -5.06 38.30
C ILE A 218 22.63 -4.33 37.02
N CYS A 219 23.33 -4.52 35.93
CA CYS A 219 23.01 -3.93 34.62
C CYS A 219 21.64 -4.40 34.11
N LEU A 220 21.29 -5.68 34.23
CA LEU A 220 19.97 -6.19 33.88
C LEU A 220 18.87 -5.57 34.72
N LEU A 221 19.08 -5.46 36.06
CA LEU A 221 18.13 -4.78 36.94
C LEU A 221 17.95 -3.31 36.53
N ALA A 222 19.06 -2.60 36.32
CA ALA A 222 19.03 -1.21 35.88
C ALA A 222 18.29 -1.07 34.53
N LEU A 223 18.51 -1.98 33.58
CA LEU A 223 17.84 -2.01 32.29
C LEU A 223 16.32 -2.19 32.43
N ILE A 224 15.88 -3.06 33.36
CA ILE A 224 14.45 -3.20 33.69
C ILE A 224 13.88 -1.87 34.17
N PHE A 225 14.54 -1.17 35.08
CA PHE A 225 14.08 0.13 35.55
C PHE A 225 14.09 1.20 34.46
N ILE A 226 15.14 1.26 33.65
CA ILE A 226 15.22 2.18 32.49
C ILE A 226 14.04 1.94 31.53
N GLY A 227 13.74 0.69 31.22
CA GLY A 227 12.60 0.35 30.36
C GLY A 227 11.26 0.74 30.96
N LEU A 228 11.06 0.53 32.29
CA LEU A 228 9.84 0.96 32.96
C LEU A 228 9.71 2.49 32.99
N ILE A 229 10.80 3.22 33.24
CA ILE A 229 10.83 4.68 33.17
C ILE A 229 10.49 5.16 31.77
N ALA A 230 11.09 4.55 30.74
CA ALA A 230 10.81 4.86 29.33
C ALA A 230 9.33 4.63 28.99
N ASP A 231 8.72 3.54 29.48
CA ASP A 231 7.29 3.26 29.33
C ASP A 231 6.42 4.38 29.95
N VAL A 232 6.71 4.76 31.20
CA VAL A 232 5.96 5.81 31.93
C VAL A 232 6.14 7.17 31.26
N LEU A 233 7.37 7.52 30.87
CA LEU A 233 7.66 8.78 30.17
C LEU A 233 6.95 8.86 28.84
N THR A 234 7.01 7.79 28.03
CA THR A 234 6.33 7.73 26.73
C THR A 234 4.82 7.94 26.88
N ARG A 235 4.19 7.26 27.83
CA ARG A 235 2.75 7.44 28.12
C ARG A 235 2.45 8.86 28.61
N GLY A 236 3.29 9.42 29.50
CA GLY A 236 3.12 10.77 30.00
C GLY A 236 3.21 11.82 28.90
N ILE A 237 4.24 11.73 28.07
CA ILE A 237 4.46 12.64 26.91
C ILE A 237 3.28 12.55 25.93
N LEU A 238 2.88 11.34 25.53
CA LEU A 238 1.79 11.13 24.58
C LEU A 238 0.44 11.60 25.14
N THR A 239 0.21 11.38 26.43
CA THR A 239 -1.01 11.87 27.09
C THR A 239 -1.00 13.40 27.16
N ALA A 240 0.11 14.03 27.55
CA ALA A 240 0.25 15.48 27.58
C ALA A 240 0.12 16.12 26.20
N LEU A 241 0.72 15.49 25.17
CA LEU A 241 0.62 15.95 23.80
C LEU A 241 -0.81 15.82 23.26
N SER A 242 -1.48 14.70 23.54
CA SER A 242 -2.87 14.47 23.14
C SER A 242 -3.84 15.44 23.83
N THR A 243 -3.57 15.88 25.06
CA THR A 243 -4.40 16.87 25.75
C THR A 243 -4.15 18.30 25.28
N ARG A 244 -2.93 18.63 24.84
CA ARG A 244 -2.60 19.96 24.30
C ARG A 244 -3.13 20.18 22.88
N LEU A 245 -3.20 19.11 22.09
CA LEU A 245 -3.58 19.19 20.68
C LEU A 245 -5.08 18.97 20.44
N LEU A 246 -5.79 18.36 21.37
CA LEU A 246 -7.24 18.10 21.29
C LEU A 246 -7.92 18.78 22.48
N ASP A 247 -8.53 19.92 22.23
CA ASP A 247 -9.39 20.74 23.10
C ASP A 247 -9.39 20.50 24.63
N SER A 248 -9.36 21.62 25.33
CA SER A 248 -9.24 21.72 26.80
C SER A 248 -10.47 21.23 27.60
N ASP A 249 -11.57 20.85 26.99
CA ASP A 249 -12.87 20.60 27.64
C ASP A 249 -13.23 19.12 27.79
N VAL A 250 -12.21 18.26 28.01
CA VAL A 250 -12.40 16.81 28.06
C VAL A 250 -12.60 16.33 29.50
N SER A 251 -13.66 15.55 29.76
CA SER A 251 -13.96 14.95 31.04
C SER A 251 -12.82 14.07 31.60
N LYS A 252 -12.75 13.91 32.93
CA LYS A 252 -11.74 13.05 33.58
C LYS A 252 -11.79 11.59 33.07
N GLU A 253 -12.97 11.10 32.75
CA GLU A 253 -13.18 9.74 32.23
C GLU A 253 -12.61 9.55 30.80
N GLU A 254 -12.75 10.55 29.93
CA GLU A 254 -12.16 10.53 28.62
C GLU A 254 -10.63 10.63 28.66
N ARG A 255 -10.06 11.35 29.63
CA ARG A 255 -8.60 11.38 29.84
C ARG A 255 -8.06 10.02 30.26
N ALA A 256 -8.74 9.32 31.16
CA ALA A 256 -8.36 7.97 31.58
C ALA A 256 -8.48 6.96 30.39
N MET A 257 -9.50 7.11 29.57
CA MET A 257 -9.70 6.28 28.38
C MET A 257 -8.60 6.53 27.33
N ARG A 258 -8.18 7.77 27.14
CA ARG A 258 -7.04 8.16 26.28
C ARG A 258 -5.71 7.60 26.79
N ALA A 259 -5.45 7.66 28.09
CA ALA A 259 -4.23 7.09 28.68
C ALA A 259 -4.12 5.58 28.42
N ASN A 260 -5.24 4.85 28.43
CA ASN A 260 -5.27 3.43 28.12
C ASN A 260 -4.91 3.11 26.65
N VAL A 261 -5.19 4.03 25.74
CA VAL A 261 -4.85 3.87 24.30
C VAL A 261 -3.33 3.90 24.07
N TRP A 262 -2.59 4.66 24.90
CA TRP A 262 -1.13 4.79 24.77
C TRP A 262 -0.33 3.70 25.49
N ARG A 263 -1.01 2.84 26.29
CA ARG A 263 -0.35 1.71 27.00
C ARG A 263 0.43 0.76 26.07
N PRO A 264 -0.11 0.31 24.93
CA PRO A 264 0.64 -0.59 24.06
C PRO A 264 1.92 0.05 23.51
N LEU A 265 1.87 1.33 23.17
CA LEU A 265 3.05 2.04 22.64
C LEU A 265 4.15 2.18 23.72
N GLY A 266 3.79 2.48 24.97
CA GLY A 266 4.75 2.48 26.07
C GLY A 266 5.41 1.10 26.26
N ARG A 267 4.62 0.01 26.16
CA ARG A 267 5.17 -1.36 26.23
C ARG A 267 6.09 -1.69 25.05
N LEU A 268 5.81 -1.19 23.86
CA LEU A 268 6.69 -1.34 22.70
C LEU A 268 8.04 -0.63 22.95
N VAL A 269 8.02 0.61 23.46
CA VAL A 269 9.23 1.34 23.80
C VAL A 269 10.02 0.62 24.90
N ASN A 270 9.33 0.07 25.90
CA ASN A 270 9.98 -0.76 26.93
C ASN A 270 10.65 -2.00 26.31
N ALA A 271 9.95 -2.75 25.47
CA ALA A 271 10.48 -3.94 24.80
C ALA A 271 11.71 -3.62 23.95
N THR A 272 11.66 -2.55 23.16
CA THR A 272 12.79 -2.11 22.33
C THR A 272 13.98 -1.64 23.19
N THR A 273 13.72 -0.95 24.29
CA THR A 273 14.77 -0.54 25.25
C THR A 273 15.46 -1.77 25.83
N TRP A 274 14.72 -2.81 26.21
CA TRP A 274 15.31 -4.05 26.72
C TRP A 274 16.07 -4.80 25.65
N TYR A 275 15.57 -4.87 24.44
CA TYR A 275 16.24 -5.54 23.32
C TYR A 275 17.60 -4.91 22.99
N TRP A 276 17.64 -3.59 22.82
CA TRP A 276 18.88 -2.89 22.53
C TRP A 276 19.83 -2.80 23.75
N GLY A 277 19.28 -2.59 24.93
CA GLY A 277 20.07 -2.53 26.15
C GLY A 277 20.76 -3.84 26.50
N THR A 278 20.11 -4.98 26.24
CA THR A 278 20.70 -6.31 26.48
C THR A 278 21.92 -6.55 25.58
N LYS A 279 21.92 -6.04 24.36
CA LYS A 279 23.10 -6.12 23.44
C LYS A 279 24.30 -5.34 23.97
N LEU A 280 24.10 -4.32 24.78
CA LEU A 280 25.18 -3.48 25.31
C LEU A 280 25.84 -4.05 26.59
N ILE A 281 25.17 -4.95 27.32
CA ILE A 281 25.66 -5.46 28.61
C ILE A 281 26.86 -6.44 28.45
N GLY A 282 26.98 -7.09 27.28
CA GLY A 282 28.04 -8.07 27.02
C GLY A 282 27.81 -9.39 27.74
N LEU A 283 26.58 -9.92 27.64
CA LEU A 283 26.22 -11.24 28.18
C LEU A 283 26.97 -12.36 27.47
N PRO A 284 27.22 -13.50 28.13
CA PRO A 284 27.74 -14.69 27.46
C PRO A 284 26.90 -15.10 26.28
N PRO A 285 27.49 -15.60 25.16
CA PRO A 285 26.76 -15.86 23.91
C PRO A 285 25.51 -16.75 24.08
N ALA A 286 25.61 -17.81 24.86
CA ALA A 286 24.49 -18.72 25.14
C ALA A 286 23.35 -18.05 25.87
N THR A 287 23.64 -17.23 26.89
CA THR A 287 22.61 -16.46 27.65
C THR A 287 22.02 -15.37 26.78
N LEU A 288 22.85 -14.69 25.97
CA LEU A 288 22.42 -13.63 25.06
C LEU A 288 21.46 -14.17 24.01
N SER A 289 21.74 -15.34 23.40
CA SER A 289 20.88 -15.95 22.38
C SER A 289 19.46 -16.21 22.92
N ILE A 290 19.35 -16.84 24.09
CA ILE A 290 18.04 -17.11 24.72
C ILE A 290 17.31 -15.80 25.03
N MET A 291 18.04 -14.83 25.62
CA MET A 291 17.45 -13.54 26.01
C MET A 291 16.97 -12.76 24.80
N LEU A 292 17.72 -12.72 23.71
CA LEU A 292 17.32 -12.04 22.49
C LEU A 292 16.09 -12.68 21.84
N VAL A 293 15.97 -14.01 21.82
CA VAL A 293 14.78 -14.69 21.30
C VAL A 293 13.55 -14.30 22.13
N VAL A 294 13.64 -14.37 23.46
CA VAL A 294 12.53 -13.97 24.35
C VAL A 294 12.15 -12.51 24.15
N LEU A 295 13.12 -11.60 24.06
CA LEU A 295 12.88 -10.18 23.86
C LEU A 295 12.33 -9.87 22.46
N LYS A 296 12.78 -10.59 21.42
CA LYS A 296 12.19 -10.48 20.06
C LYS A 296 10.72 -10.86 20.07
N VAL A 297 10.37 -12.03 20.64
CA VAL A 297 8.97 -12.46 20.75
C VAL A 297 8.14 -11.45 21.54
N PHE A 298 8.67 -10.95 22.65
CA PHE A 298 7.99 -9.90 23.44
C PHE A 298 7.80 -8.61 22.65
N THR A 299 8.79 -8.19 21.87
CA THR A 299 8.72 -6.99 21.01
C THR A 299 7.69 -7.18 19.89
N ILE A 300 7.64 -8.36 19.25
CA ILE A 300 6.63 -8.68 18.22
C ILE A 300 5.22 -8.61 18.81
N PHE A 301 5.01 -9.18 19.99
CA PHE A 301 3.73 -9.12 20.68
C PHE A 301 3.34 -7.68 21.04
N ALA A 302 4.27 -6.89 21.59
CA ALA A 302 4.03 -5.48 21.91
C ALA A 302 3.76 -4.64 20.66
N ALA A 303 4.44 -4.92 19.54
CA ALA A 303 4.22 -4.28 18.26
C ALA A 303 2.83 -4.59 17.70
N ALA A 304 2.43 -5.87 17.69
CA ALA A 304 1.09 -6.29 17.26
C ALA A 304 -0.02 -5.64 18.11
N TRP A 305 0.17 -5.62 19.44
CA TRP A 305 -0.78 -4.94 20.34
C TRP A 305 -0.85 -3.42 20.06
N THR A 306 0.29 -2.79 19.80
CA THR A 306 0.35 -1.38 19.39
C THR A 306 -0.37 -1.17 18.06
N GLY A 307 -0.17 -2.05 17.08
CA GLY A 307 -0.89 -2.04 15.81
C GLY A 307 -2.41 -2.10 16.00
N PHE A 308 -2.89 -2.98 16.85
CA PHE A 308 -4.33 -3.05 17.19
C PHE A 308 -4.84 -1.75 17.82
N ALA A 309 -4.08 -1.17 18.75
CA ALA A 309 -4.47 0.08 19.39
C ALA A 309 -4.54 1.24 18.38
N VAL A 310 -3.59 1.33 17.45
CA VAL A 310 -3.58 2.35 16.39
C VAL A 310 -4.79 2.16 15.46
N ILE A 311 -5.08 0.91 15.05
CA ILE A 311 -6.26 0.60 14.24
C ILE A 311 -7.54 1.00 14.97
N ASP A 312 -7.67 0.70 16.29
CA ASP A 312 -8.84 1.05 17.07
C ASP A 312 -9.02 2.57 17.20
N VAL A 313 -7.94 3.33 17.34
CA VAL A 313 -7.99 4.81 17.36
C VAL A 313 -8.45 5.34 16.00
N ALA A 314 -7.85 4.85 14.91
CA ALA A 314 -8.21 5.25 13.56
C ALA A 314 -9.69 4.91 13.25
N THR A 315 -10.13 3.71 13.64
CA THR A 315 -11.52 3.26 13.49
C THR A 315 -12.50 4.16 14.22
N ARG A 316 -12.22 4.51 15.48
CA ARG A 316 -13.07 5.42 16.26
C ARG A 316 -13.11 6.82 15.67
N TYR A 317 -11.99 7.31 15.16
CA TYR A 317 -11.95 8.60 14.47
C TYR A 317 -12.82 8.60 13.22
N LEU A 318 -12.66 7.58 12.36
CA LEU A 318 -13.47 7.41 11.15
C LEU A 318 -14.96 7.25 11.48
N ALA A 319 -15.30 6.45 12.48
CA ALA A 319 -16.69 6.28 12.93
C ALA A 319 -17.33 7.59 13.41
N ARG A 320 -16.57 8.46 14.11
CA ARG A 320 -17.08 9.80 14.50
C ARG A 320 -17.32 10.72 13.32
N GLN A 321 -16.46 10.67 12.30
CA GLN A 321 -16.69 11.42 11.05
C GLN A 321 -17.90 10.88 10.30
N ALA A 322 -18.05 9.57 10.24
CA ALA A 322 -19.16 8.87 9.61
C ALA A 322 -20.53 9.25 10.22
N MET A 323 -20.62 9.38 11.54
CA MET A 323 -21.85 9.84 12.21
C MET A 323 -22.30 11.25 11.79
N ARG A 324 -21.40 12.07 11.25
CA ARG A 324 -21.74 13.42 10.73
C ARG A 324 -22.35 13.37 9.32
N THR A 325 -22.13 12.28 8.57
CA THR A 325 -22.60 12.12 7.18
C THR A 325 -23.98 11.44 7.08
N GLY A 326 -24.48 10.81 8.17
CA GLY A 326 -25.82 10.23 8.26
C GLY A 326 -26.05 9.01 7.37
N THR A 327 -25.01 8.40 6.82
CA THR A 327 -25.12 7.24 5.93
C THR A 327 -24.95 5.94 6.72
N LYS A 328 -25.95 5.04 6.66
CA LYS A 328 -25.90 3.69 7.27
C LYS A 328 -24.76 2.81 6.74
N PHE A 329 -24.10 3.25 5.68
CA PHE A 329 -23.02 2.54 5.02
C PHE A 329 -21.72 2.57 5.85
N ASP A 330 -21.43 3.71 6.46
CA ASP A 330 -20.23 3.91 7.25
C ASP A 330 -20.19 2.96 8.46
N ASP A 331 -21.35 2.59 9.00
CA ASP A 331 -21.49 1.67 10.12
C ASP A 331 -21.06 0.23 9.79
N LEU A 332 -21.08 -0.16 8.52
CA LEU A 332 -20.65 -1.48 8.06
C LEU A 332 -19.19 -1.49 7.58
N LEU A 333 -18.77 -0.43 6.90
CA LEU A 333 -17.46 -0.38 6.25
C LEU A 333 -16.33 -0.19 7.27
N VAL A 334 -16.51 0.70 8.24
CA VAL A 334 -15.49 1.01 9.25
C VAL A 334 -15.09 -0.23 10.08
N PRO A 335 -16.04 -1.06 10.62
CA PRO A 335 -15.69 -2.29 11.31
C PRO A 335 -15.05 -3.34 10.40
N LEU A 336 -15.46 -3.43 9.12
CA LEU A 336 -14.88 -4.38 8.17
C LEU A 336 -13.41 -4.06 7.90
N VAL A 337 -13.09 -2.81 7.58
CA VAL A 337 -11.72 -2.35 7.37
C VAL A 337 -10.87 -2.57 8.62
N SER A 338 -11.42 -2.27 9.80
CA SER A 338 -10.72 -2.49 11.07
C SER A 338 -10.36 -3.96 11.27
N LYS A 339 -11.30 -4.88 11.06
CA LYS A 339 -11.04 -6.33 11.18
C LYS A 339 -10.01 -6.81 10.17
N SER A 340 -10.09 -6.36 8.93
CA SER A 340 -9.13 -6.73 7.87
C SER A 340 -7.70 -6.26 8.21
N LEU A 341 -7.55 -5.02 8.69
CA LEU A 341 -6.26 -4.49 9.14
C LEU A 341 -5.71 -5.25 10.35
N LYS A 342 -6.56 -5.66 11.31
CA LYS A 342 -6.13 -6.48 12.45
C LYS A 342 -5.65 -7.86 12.01
N ILE A 343 -6.33 -8.50 11.06
CA ILE A 343 -5.88 -9.77 10.46
C ILE A 343 -4.51 -9.58 9.80
N LEU A 344 -4.30 -8.51 9.05
CA LEU A 344 -3.01 -8.20 8.43
C LEU A 344 -1.88 -8.06 9.46
N VAL A 345 -2.15 -7.36 10.58
CA VAL A 345 -1.18 -7.22 11.69
C VAL A 345 -0.84 -8.60 12.28
N VAL A 346 -1.83 -9.48 12.46
CA VAL A 346 -1.58 -10.85 12.94
C VAL A 346 -0.72 -11.63 11.95
N CYS A 347 -1.01 -11.57 10.66
CA CYS A 347 -0.21 -12.24 9.63
C CYS A 347 1.26 -11.78 9.66
N ILE A 348 1.48 -10.47 9.74
CA ILE A 348 2.85 -9.89 9.85
C ILE A 348 3.52 -10.36 11.13
N ALA A 349 2.83 -10.33 12.28
CA ALA A 349 3.39 -10.78 13.55
C ALA A 349 3.77 -12.26 13.53
N VAL A 350 2.94 -13.13 12.91
CA VAL A 350 3.23 -14.57 12.76
C VAL A 350 4.43 -14.79 11.85
N LEU A 351 4.54 -14.09 10.72
CA LEU A 351 5.69 -14.19 9.82
C LEU A 351 6.99 -13.75 10.51
N THR A 352 6.94 -12.64 11.24
CA THR A 352 8.11 -12.13 11.99
C THR A 352 8.51 -13.09 13.13
N ALA A 353 7.52 -13.68 13.80
CA ALA A 353 7.78 -14.70 14.81
C ALA A 353 8.42 -15.96 14.21
N ALA A 354 7.89 -16.44 13.08
CA ALA A 354 8.47 -17.59 12.37
C ALA A 354 9.92 -17.36 11.99
N GLN A 355 10.29 -16.16 11.51
CA GLN A 355 11.68 -15.77 11.24
C GLN A 355 12.56 -15.81 12.49
N THR A 356 12.03 -15.44 13.66
CA THR A 356 12.79 -15.47 14.91
C THR A 356 13.19 -16.88 15.33
N PHE A 357 12.43 -17.88 14.88
CA PHE A 357 12.70 -19.30 15.12
C PHE A 357 13.37 -20.00 13.94
N ASP A 358 13.94 -19.26 12.99
CA ASP A 358 14.60 -19.77 11.78
C ASP A 358 13.73 -20.71 10.93
N ILE A 359 12.39 -20.55 11.03
CA ILE A 359 11.45 -21.29 10.20
C ILE A 359 11.46 -20.70 8.78
N PRO A 360 11.60 -21.53 7.73
CA PRO A 360 11.63 -21.04 6.35
C PRO A 360 10.28 -20.41 5.98
N ILE A 361 10.23 -19.08 5.91
CA ILE A 361 8.99 -18.31 5.68
C ILE A 361 8.51 -18.30 4.24
N MET A 362 9.36 -18.72 3.27
CA MET A 362 9.02 -18.66 1.85
C MET A 362 7.72 -19.41 1.52
N GLY A 363 7.51 -20.57 2.13
CA GLY A 363 6.27 -21.34 2.00
C GLY A 363 5.04 -20.62 2.58
N LEU A 364 5.21 -19.94 3.73
CA LEU A 364 4.14 -19.17 4.37
C LEU A 364 3.78 -17.95 3.53
N VAL A 365 4.78 -17.22 3.02
CA VAL A 365 4.58 -16.05 2.14
C VAL A 365 3.92 -16.48 0.84
N GLY A 366 4.38 -17.60 0.23
CA GLY A 366 3.75 -18.17 -0.96
C GLY A 366 2.29 -18.55 -0.75
N GLY A 367 1.99 -19.22 0.36
CA GLY A 367 0.62 -19.60 0.75
C GLY A 367 -0.28 -18.39 1.00
N LEU A 368 0.22 -17.38 1.74
CA LEU A 368 -0.51 -16.12 1.95
C LEU A 368 -0.71 -15.35 0.66
N GLY A 369 0.29 -15.34 -0.24
CA GLY A 369 0.20 -14.71 -1.55
C GLY A 369 -0.86 -15.35 -2.44
N LEU A 370 -0.87 -16.68 -2.54
CA LEU A 370 -1.87 -17.42 -3.31
C LEU A 370 -3.28 -17.27 -2.71
N GLY A 371 -3.41 -17.40 -1.38
CA GLY A 371 -4.67 -17.16 -0.67
C GLY A 371 -5.17 -15.73 -0.82
N GLY A 372 -4.27 -14.75 -0.77
CA GLY A 372 -4.57 -13.34 -1.02
C GLY A 372 -5.04 -13.07 -2.45
N ALA A 373 -4.40 -13.70 -3.45
CA ALA A 373 -4.82 -13.63 -4.84
C ALA A 373 -6.23 -14.22 -5.04
N ALA A 374 -6.49 -15.38 -4.47
CA ALA A 374 -7.83 -16.01 -4.51
C ALA A 374 -8.90 -15.09 -3.88
N LEU A 375 -8.61 -14.48 -2.74
CA LEU A 375 -9.50 -13.52 -2.09
C LEU A 375 -9.71 -12.27 -2.93
N ALA A 376 -8.65 -11.75 -3.57
CA ALA A 376 -8.73 -10.59 -4.45
C ALA A 376 -9.62 -10.86 -5.67
N PHE A 377 -9.52 -12.05 -6.28
CA PHE A 377 -10.42 -12.45 -7.36
C PHE A 377 -11.87 -12.58 -6.89
N ALA A 378 -12.10 -13.15 -5.70
CA ALA A 378 -13.45 -13.24 -5.13
C ALA A 378 -14.06 -11.87 -4.79
N ALA A 379 -13.24 -10.88 -4.42
CA ALA A 379 -13.67 -9.52 -4.08
C ALA A 379 -13.74 -8.57 -5.29
N LYS A 380 -13.28 -8.96 -6.47
CA LYS A 380 -13.14 -8.12 -7.67
C LYS A 380 -14.39 -7.30 -7.97
N ASP A 381 -15.56 -7.94 -8.01
CA ASP A 381 -16.81 -7.27 -8.38
C ASP A 381 -17.26 -6.27 -7.31
N ALA A 382 -17.03 -6.56 -6.03
CA ALA A 382 -17.33 -5.64 -4.95
C ALA A 382 -16.46 -4.38 -5.03
N VAL A 383 -15.18 -4.56 -5.30
CA VAL A 383 -14.20 -3.47 -5.49
C VAL A 383 -14.53 -2.65 -6.74
N ALA A 384 -14.88 -3.30 -7.86
CA ALA A 384 -15.28 -2.62 -9.09
C ALA A 384 -16.53 -1.73 -8.88
N ASN A 385 -17.52 -2.24 -8.17
CA ASN A 385 -18.73 -1.47 -7.84
C ASN A 385 -18.45 -0.31 -6.88
N PHE A 386 -17.54 -0.48 -5.93
CA PHE A 386 -17.08 0.61 -5.06
C PHE A 386 -16.43 1.75 -5.87
N PHE A 387 -15.47 1.40 -6.73
CA PHE A 387 -14.84 2.40 -7.60
C PHE A 387 -15.84 3.03 -8.57
N GLY A 388 -16.81 2.26 -9.06
CA GLY A 388 -17.91 2.78 -9.86
C GLY A 388 -18.69 3.87 -9.11
N SER A 389 -18.97 3.68 -7.83
CA SER A 389 -19.65 4.70 -7.00
C SER A 389 -18.78 5.95 -6.82
N VAL A 390 -17.48 5.76 -6.59
CA VAL A 390 -16.54 6.87 -6.47
C VAL A 390 -16.50 7.69 -7.76
N THR A 391 -16.42 7.01 -8.92
CA THR A 391 -16.42 7.67 -10.24
C THR A 391 -17.71 8.46 -10.46
N VAL A 392 -18.88 7.87 -10.21
CA VAL A 392 -20.17 8.56 -10.34
C VAL A 392 -20.23 9.80 -9.44
N LEU A 393 -19.68 9.73 -8.22
CA LEU A 393 -19.66 10.86 -7.29
C LEU A 393 -18.73 12.00 -7.74
N PHE A 394 -17.56 11.65 -8.30
CA PHE A 394 -16.57 12.65 -8.75
C PHE A 394 -16.93 13.26 -10.10
N ASP A 395 -17.22 12.43 -11.09
CA ASP A 395 -17.47 12.88 -12.47
C ASP A 395 -18.89 13.40 -12.67
N ARG A 396 -19.82 13.01 -11.79
CA ARG A 396 -21.25 13.40 -11.81
C ARG A 396 -21.87 13.30 -13.20
N PRO A 397 -21.81 12.17 -13.88
CA PRO A 397 -22.44 12.01 -15.18
C PRO A 397 -23.96 12.21 -15.10
N PHE A 398 -24.54 11.95 -13.94
CA PHE A 398 -25.93 12.21 -13.58
C PHE A 398 -26.06 12.50 -12.07
N GLU A 399 -27.17 13.14 -11.69
CA GLU A 399 -27.52 13.44 -10.30
C GLU A 399 -28.87 12.76 -9.93
N VAL A 400 -29.14 12.69 -8.62
CA VAL A 400 -30.45 12.21 -8.15
C VAL A 400 -31.53 13.15 -8.65
N GLY A 401 -32.55 12.60 -9.32
CA GLY A 401 -33.59 13.34 -10.00
C GLY A 401 -33.44 13.44 -11.51
N ASP A 402 -32.26 13.15 -12.07
CA ASP A 402 -32.05 13.16 -13.51
C ASP A 402 -32.75 11.98 -14.18
N TRP A 403 -33.34 12.24 -15.33
CA TRP A 403 -33.82 11.22 -16.26
C TRP A 403 -32.64 10.73 -17.08
N ILE A 404 -32.31 9.46 -16.93
CA ILE A 404 -31.22 8.81 -17.70
C ILE A 404 -31.75 7.64 -18.52
N VAL A 405 -31.08 7.40 -19.64
CA VAL A 405 -31.28 6.25 -20.52
C VAL A 405 -29.99 5.47 -20.61
N THR A 406 -30.06 4.20 -20.29
CA THR A 406 -28.98 3.23 -20.43
C THR A 406 -29.43 2.08 -21.35
N ASN A 407 -28.53 1.18 -21.70
CA ASN A 407 -28.90 -0.02 -22.46
C ASN A 407 -29.83 -1.00 -21.72
N VAL A 408 -29.96 -0.85 -20.40
CA VAL A 408 -30.71 -1.78 -19.53
C VAL A 408 -31.99 -1.13 -18.96
N ALA A 409 -31.96 0.16 -18.67
CA ALA A 409 -33.07 0.85 -18.03
C ALA A 409 -33.19 2.31 -18.50
N GLU A 410 -34.43 2.77 -18.53
CA GLU A 410 -34.79 4.17 -18.75
C GLU A 410 -35.67 4.64 -17.57
N GLY A 411 -35.31 5.77 -16.97
CA GLY A 411 -36.07 6.34 -15.86
C GLY A 411 -35.32 7.42 -15.09
N THR A 412 -35.91 7.83 -13.98
CA THR A 412 -35.35 8.85 -13.11
C THR A 412 -34.48 8.22 -12.01
N VAL A 413 -33.29 8.76 -11.79
CA VAL A 413 -32.39 8.35 -10.72
C VAL A 413 -33.01 8.70 -9.37
N GLU A 414 -33.35 7.68 -8.57
CA GLU A 414 -33.95 7.86 -7.25
C GLU A 414 -32.90 7.94 -6.14
N THR A 415 -31.92 7.05 -6.19
CA THR A 415 -30.80 7.05 -5.23
C THR A 415 -29.54 6.51 -5.88
N VAL A 416 -28.40 7.12 -5.55
CA VAL A 416 -27.07 6.60 -5.85
C VAL A 416 -26.48 6.01 -4.56
N GLY A 417 -26.36 4.70 -4.51
CA GLY A 417 -25.81 3.99 -3.36
C GLY A 417 -24.34 3.62 -3.58
N PHE A 418 -23.74 2.99 -2.56
CA PHE A 418 -22.35 2.57 -2.58
C PHE A 418 -22.01 1.52 -3.67
N ARG A 419 -22.91 0.59 -3.95
CA ARG A 419 -22.70 -0.50 -4.91
C ARG A 419 -23.60 -0.40 -6.12
N SER A 420 -24.74 0.25 -5.98
CA SER A 420 -25.78 0.25 -6.98
C SER A 420 -26.54 1.56 -6.98
N THR A 421 -27.00 1.97 -8.15
CA THR A 421 -27.91 3.09 -8.38
C THR A 421 -29.30 2.54 -8.64
N ARG A 422 -30.31 3.19 -8.05
CA ARG A 422 -31.74 2.87 -8.23
C ARG A 422 -32.37 3.84 -9.18
N ILE A 423 -33.04 3.32 -10.20
CA ILE A 423 -33.71 4.07 -11.23
C ILE A 423 -35.20 3.73 -11.19
N ARG A 424 -36.04 4.75 -11.04
CA ARG A 424 -37.48 4.64 -11.13
C ARG A 424 -37.90 4.74 -12.60
N THR A 425 -38.39 3.65 -13.17
CA THR A 425 -38.81 3.61 -14.56
C THR A 425 -40.16 4.31 -14.75
N PHE A 426 -40.54 4.60 -15.99
CA PHE A 426 -41.86 5.18 -16.31
C PHE A 426 -43.04 4.25 -16.01
N TYR A 427 -42.79 2.95 -15.86
CA TYR A 427 -43.77 1.98 -15.34
C TYR A 427 -43.93 2.04 -13.81
N ASN A 428 -43.23 2.99 -13.16
CA ASN A 428 -43.14 3.11 -11.70
C ASN A 428 -42.46 1.90 -11.00
N SER A 429 -41.81 1.04 -11.75
CA SER A 429 -40.96 -0.02 -11.21
C SER A 429 -39.58 0.53 -10.80
N LEU A 430 -38.87 -0.18 -9.92
CA LEU A 430 -37.56 0.20 -9.44
C LEU A 430 -36.51 -0.76 -10.02
N VAL A 431 -35.66 -0.25 -10.88
CA VAL A 431 -34.50 -1.01 -11.41
C VAL A 431 -33.27 -0.65 -10.62
N THR A 432 -32.54 -1.68 -10.17
CA THR A 432 -31.28 -1.51 -9.44
C THR A 432 -30.12 -1.95 -10.32
N LEU A 433 -29.25 -1.01 -10.69
CA LEU A 433 -28.08 -1.25 -11.53
C LEU A 433 -26.80 -1.18 -10.71
N PRO A 434 -25.86 -2.15 -10.85
CA PRO A 434 -24.53 -2.05 -10.29
C PRO A 434 -23.79 -0.82 -10.82
N ASN A 435 -23.08 -0.08 -9.95
CA ASN A 435 -22.42 1.16 -10.35
C ASN A 435 -21.25 0.92 -11.32
N SER A 436 -20.61 -0.25 -11.28
CA SER A 436 -19.61 -0.65 -12.27
C SER A 436 -20.18 -0.70 -13.70
N HIS A 437 -21.46 -1.06 -13.86
CA HIS A 437 -22.14 -1.03 -15.16
C HIS A 437 -22.35 0.40 -15.67
N LEU A 438 -22.70 1.33 -14.77
CA LEU A 438 -22.94 2.72 -15.13
C LEU A 438 -21.67 3.49 -15.51
N THR A 439 -20.49 3.02 -15.08
CA THR A 439 -19.21 3.62 -15.47
C THR A 439 -18.65 3.08 -16.77
N THR A 440 -19.08 1.88 -17.18
CA THR A 440 -18.63 1.23 -18.42
C THR A 440 -19.64 1.36 -19.57
N ALA A 441 -20.90 1.54 -19.28
CA ALA A 441 -21.96 1.73 -20.26
C ALA A 441 -22.11 3.20 -20.67
N ALA A 442 -22.57 3.42 -21.90
CA ALA A 442 -23.01 4.76 -22.29
C ALA A 442 -24.28 5.14 -21.49
N VAL A 443 -24.23 6.28 -20.83
CA VAL A 443 -25.36 6.87 -20.11
C VAL A 443 -25.76 8.14 -20.83
N ASP A 444 -26.98 8.16 -21.41
CA ASP A 444 -27.56 9.37 -21.98
C ASP A 444 -28.37 10.09 -20.91
N ASN A 445 -27.89 11.25 -20.49
CA ASN A 445 -28.56 12.08 -19.48
C ASN A 445 -29.60 13.00 -20.11
N MET A 446 -30.84 12.52 -20.18
CA MET A 446 -31.99 13.25 -20.68
C MET A 446 -32.40 14.40 -19.75
N GLY A 447 -32.04 14.36 -18.46
CA GLY A 447 -32.31 15.43 -17.49
C GLY A 447 -31.50 16.70 -17.77
N ARG A 448 -30.27 16.56 -18.29
CA ARG A 448 -29.37 17.68 -18.60
C ARG A 448 -29.55 18.28 -20.00
N ARG A 449 -30.59 17.86 -20.74
CA ARG A 449 -30.90 18.44 -22.07
C ARG A 449 -31.27 19.91 -21.94
N ARG A 450 -30.57 20.75 -22.67
CA ARG A 450 -30.93 22.19 -22.77
C ARG A 450 -32.18 22.40 -23.60
N TYR A 451 -32.38 21.56 -24.64
CA TYR A 451 -33.52 21.63 -25.55
C TYR A 451 -34.08 20.22 -25.76
N ARG A 452 -35.41 20.14 -25.90
CA ARG A 452 -36.12 18.90 -26.18
C ARG A 452 -36.53 18.87 -27.65
N ARG A 453 -36.09 17.85 -28.36
CA ARG A 453 -36.26 17.72 -29.80
C ARG A 453 -37.65 17.24 -30.15
N ILE A 454 -38.31 17.96 -31.10
CA ILE A 454 -39.49 17.51 -31.83
C ILE A 454 -39.02 17.12 -33.23
N LYS A 455 -39.20 15.87 -33.60
CA LYS A 455 -38.98 15.36 -34.95
C LYS A 455 -40.25 14.60 -35.35
N THR A 456 -40.97 15.13 -36.33
CA THR A 456 -42.21 14.49 -36.84
C THR A 456 -42.37 14.80 -38.33
N THR A 457 -43.19 14.02 -39.01
CA THR A 457 -43.52 14.21 -40.41
C THR A 457 -44.98 14.71 -40.51
N LEU A 458 -45.15 15.79 -41.21
CA LEU A 458 -46.49 16.33 -41.56
C LEU A 458 -46.81 15.84 -42.98
N GLY A 459 -47.74 14.91 -43.13
CA GLY A 459 -48.17 14.38 -44.43
C GLY A 459 -49.33 15.19 -44.97
N VAL A 460 -49.17 15.84 -46.13
CA VAL A 460 -50.22 16.55 -46.83
C VAL A 460 -50.63 15.80 -48.10
N GLN A 461 -51.87 16.07 -48.58
CA GLN A 461 -52.41 15.35 -49.76
C GLN A 461 -51.61 15.65 -51.02
N TYR A 462 -51.65 14.75 -51.98
CA TYR A 462 -50.94 14.88 -53.28
C TYR A 462 -51.54 15.93 -54.19
N ASP A 463 -52.77 16.37 -53.95
CA ASP A 463 -53.46 17.45 -54.65
C ASP A 463 -53.04 18.87 -54.15
N THR A 464 -52.17 18.93 -53.17
CA THR A 464 -51.58 20.18 -52.69
C THR A 464 -50.65 20.76 -53.74
N SER A 465 -50.89 21.98 -54.19
CA SER A 465 -50.03 22.64 -55.17
C SER A 465 -48.67 22.98 -54.62
N SER A 466 -47.68 23.17 -55.48
CA SER A 466 -46.31 23.58 -55.07
C SER A 466 -46.31 24.86 -54.26
N ASP A 467 -47.09 25.86 -54.67
CA ASP A 467 -47.18 27.16 -53.97
C ASP A 467 -47.83 27.03 -52.57
N GLN A 468 -48.84 26.17 -52.45
CA GLN A 468 -49.44 25.85 -51.15
C GLN A 468 -48.46 25.11 -50.25
N LEU A 469 -47.64 24.18 -50.82
CA LEU A 469 -46.64 23.43 -50.07
C LEU A 469 -45.56 24.36 -49.53
N GLU A 470 -45.05 25.28 -50.35
CA GLU A 470 -44.08 26.28 -49.93
C GLU A 470 -44.65 27.26 -48.89
N ALA A 471 -45.83 27.79 -49.14
CA ALA A 471 -46.55 28.69 -48.20
C ALA A 471 -46.80 28.01 -46.83
N PHE A 472 -47.15 26.73 -46.84
CA PHE A 472 -47.33 25.96 -45.62
C PHE A 472 -45.99 25.74 -44.87
N CYS A 473 -44.94 25.39 -45.56
CA CYS A 473 -43.60 25.22 -44.97
C CYS A 473 -43.11 26.53 -44.35
N GLU A 474 -43.25 27.67 -45.03
CA GLU A 474 -42.85 28.98 -44.51
C GLU A 474 -43.75 29.42 -43.34
N GLY A 475 -45.05 29.18 -43.42
CA GLY A 475 -45.97 29.43 -42.32
C GLY A 475 -45.63 28.63 -41.07
N VAL A 476 -45.24 27.36 -41.20
CA VAL A 476 -44.78 26.54 -40.07
C VAL A 476 -43.47 27.07 -39.51
N ARG A 477 -42.51 27.54 -40.36
CA ARG A 477 -41.29 28.21 -39.90
C ARG A 477 -41.60 29.45 -39.09
N GLU A 478 -42.55 30.25 -39.53
CA GLU A 478 -42.97 31.47 -38.79
C GLU A 478 -43.67 31.14 -37.47
N LEU A 479 -44.49 30.07 -37.42
CA LEU A 479 -45.06 29.58 -36.17
C LEU A 479 -43.96 29.18 -35.18
N ILE A 480 -42.92 28.51 -35.63
CA ILE A 480 -41.77 28.16 -34.78
C ILE A 480 -41.05 29.42 -34.29
N ARG A 481 -40.84 30.43 -35.16
CA ARG A 481 -40.22 31.71 -34.76
C ARG A 481 -41.03 32.45 -33.70
N ARG A 482 -42.34 32.41 -33.75
CA ARG A 482 -43.25 33.12 -32.83
C ARG A 482 -43.62 32.33 -31.58
N HIS A 483 -43.52 31.03 -31.58
CA HIS A 483 -43.88 30.22 -30.43
C HIS A 483 -42.92 30.52 -29.23
N PRO A 484 -43.39 30.77 -27.99
CA PRO A 484 -42.58 31.26 -26.88
C PRO A 484 -41.45 30.31 -26.51
N ASP A 485 -41.70 29.00 -26.54
CA ASP A 485 -40.82 27.98 -25.98
C ASP A 485 -39.93 27.32 -27.04
N THR A 486 -40.02 27.69 -28.32
CA THR A 486 -39.19 27.08 -29.38
C THR A 486 -37.82 27.74 -29.50
N ARG A 487 -36.81 26.98 -29.85
CA ARG A 487 -35.50 27.46 -30.25
C ARG A 487 -35.56 28.14 -31.61
N LYS A 488 -35.06 29.39 -31.73
CA LYS A 488 -35.24 30.24 -32.90
C LYS A 488 -34.09 30.13 -33.93
N ASP A 489 -32.93 29.76 -33.50
CA ASP A 489 -31.70 29.73 -34.30
C ASP A 489 -31.44 28.40 -35.05
N TYR A 490 -32.17 27.35 -34.68
CA TYR A 490 -31.96 26.02 -35.27
C TYR A 490 -33.27 25.22 -35.34
N PHE A 491 -33.86 25.17 -36.52
CA PHE A 491 -35.04 24.35 -36.85
C PHE A 491 -35.07 24.12 -38.36
N HIS A 492 -35.75 23.06 -38.80
CA HIS A 492 -35.88 22.68 -40.21
C HIS A 492 -37.32 22.29 -40.50
N VAL A 493 -37.89 22.91 -41.52
CA VAL A 493 -39.19 22.55 -42.06
C VAL A 493 -39.05 22.52 -43.59
N TYR A 494 -39.04 21.32 -44.15
CA TYR A 494 -38.83 21.13 -45.57
C TYR A 494 -39.68 19.98 -46.07
N PHE A 495 -40.14 20.10 -47.35
CA PHE A 495 -40.58 18.94 -48.09
C PHE A 495 -39.43 17.96 -48.23
N ASN A 496 -39.57 16.74 -47.74
CA ASN A 496 -38.47 15.83 -47.53
C ASN A 496 -38.61 14.54 -48.36
N ASP A 497 -39.83 14.08 -48.59
CA ASP A 497 -40.04 12.78 -49.19
C ASP A 497 -41.47 12.63 -49.74
N PHE A 498 -41.62 11.76 -50.74
CA PHE A 498 -42.89 11.31 -51.30
C PHE A 498 -43.32 10.01 -50.62
N GLY A 499 -44.36 10.08 -49.78
CA GLY A 499 -44.93 8.91 -49.13
C GLY A 499 -45.91 8.16 -50.02
N ALA A 500 -46.33 6.97 -49.57
CA ALA A 500 -47.27 6.14 -50.31
C ALA A 500 -48.65 6.83 -50.57
N SER A 501 -49.05 7.76 -49.72
CA SER A 501 -50.33 8.49 -49.83
C SER A 501 -50.22 9.96 -49.42
N SER A 502 -48.98 10.49 -49.25
CA SER A 502 -48.76 11.85 -48.76
C SER A 502 -47.47 12.47 -49.27
N LEU A 503 -47.49 13.80 -49.44
CA LEU A 503 -46.27 14.59 -49.55
C LEU A 503 -45.75 14.84 -48.12
N ASN A 504 -44.56 14.36 -47.82
CA ASN A 504 -44.03 14.33 -46.47
C ASN A 504 -43.17 15.56 -46.19
N ILE A 505 -43.59 16.40 -45.24
CA ILE A 505 -42.87 17.57 -44.77
C ILE A 505 -42.19 17.19 -43.44
N MET A 506 -40.88 17.28 -43.39
CA MET A 506 -40.13 17.11 -42.14
C MET A 506 -40.31 18.35 -41.25
N LEU A 507 -40.80 18.14 -40.04
CA LEU A 507 -40.76 19.10 -38.95
C LEU A 507 -39.70 18.70 -37.96
N TYR A 508 -38.64 19.51 -37.82
CA TYR A 508 -37.54 19.31 -36.90
C TYR A 508 -37.29 20.60 -36.15
N CYS A 509 -37.63 20.62 -34.87
CA CYS A 509 -37.45 21.80 -34.03
C CYS A 509 -37.17 21.38 -32.58
N PHE A 510 -36.87 22.36 -31.74
CA PHE A 510 -36.52 22.14 -30.35
C PHE A 510 -37.36 23.04 -29.44
N LEU A 511 -37.80 22.49 -28.30
CA LEU A 511 -38.43 23.22 -27.23
C LEU A 511 -37.45 23.47 -26.08
N HIS A 512 -37.47 24.66 -25.52
CA HIS A 512 -36.80 25.03 -24.30
C HIS A 512 -37.79 24.92 -23.13
N CYS A 513 -37.79 23.79 -22.43
CA CYS A 513 -38.72 23.49 -21.36
C CYS A 513 -38.06 22.67 -20.26
N PRO A 514 -38.34 22.97 -18.97
CA PRO A 514 -37.69 22.35 -17.84
C PRO A 514 -38.16 20.90 -17.63
N ASP A 515 -39.40 20.62 -17.82
CA ASP A 515 -40.05 19.35 -17.49
C ASP A 515 -40.84 18.76 -18.65
N TRP A 516 -41.30 17.52 -18.49
CA TRP A 516 -42.07 16.82 -19.50
C TRP A 516 -43.49 17.39 -19.68
N GLY A 517 -44.14 17.86 -18.60
CA GLY A 517 -45.46 18.46 -18.67
C GLY A 517 -45.47 19.74 -19.54
N THR A 518 -44.47 20.60 -19.34
CA THR A 518 -44.21 21.80 -20.14
C THR A 518 -43.90 21.44 -21.60
N GLU A 519 -43.13 20.38 -21.86
CA GLU A 519 -42.87 19.88 -23.20
C GLU A 519 -44.15 19.49 -23.92
N LEU A 520 -45.00 18.68 -23.27
CA LEU A 520 -46.27 18.23 -23.85
C LEU A 520 -47.20 19.39 -24.14
N SER A 521 -47.29 20.37 -23.24
CA SER A 521 -48.11 21.58 -23.44
C SER A 521 -47.60 22.42 -24.61
N GLY A 522 -46.28 22.69 -24.68
CA GLY A 522 -45.65 23.42 -25.76
C GLY A 522 -45.81 22.72 -27.11
N ARG A 523 -45.61 21.40 -27.16
CA ARG A 523 -45.82 20.58 -28.33
C ARG A 523 -47.26 20.58 -28.80
N HIS A 524 -48.23 20.47 -27.87
CA HIS A 524 -49.66 20.55 -28.19
C HIS A 524 -49.99 21.87 -28.85
N LYS A 525 -49.59 23.01 -28.26
CA LYS A 525 -49.82 24.34 -28.82
C LYS A 525 -49.26 24.49 -30.24
N LEU A 526 -48.01 24.12 -30.44
CA LEU A 526 -47.36 24.20 -31.76
C LEU A 526 -48.09 23.35 -32.81
N LEU A 527 -48.43 22.11 -32.51
CA LEU A 527 -49.12 21.22 -33.43
C LEU A 527 -50.57 21.72 -33.73
N ALA A 528 -51.29 22.26 -32.72
CA ALA A 528 -52.62 22.86 -32.93
C ALA A 528 -52.54 24.10 -33.82
N ASP A 529 -51.51 24.93 -33.68
CA ASP A 529 -51.33 26.10 -34.55
C ASP A 529 -50.96 25.70 -35.98
N ILE A 530 -50.22 24.60 -36.16
CA ILE A 530 -49.93 24.02 -37.49
C ILE A 530 -51.23 23.54 -38.16
N VAL A 531 -52.15 22.90 -37.42
CA VAL A 531 -53.46 22.50 -37.95
C VAL A 531 -54.28 23.74 -38.36
N ARG A 532 -54.33 24.78 -37.52
CA ARG A 532 -55.03 26.04 -37.86
C ARG A 532 -54.43 26.74 -39.09
N LEU A 533 -53.11 26.65 -39.27
CA LEU A 533 -52.43 27.18 -40.45
C LEU A 533 -52.81 26.41 -41.71
N ALA A 534 -52.83 25.07 -41.62
CA ALA A 534 -53.23 24.20 -42.73
C ALA A 534 -54.66 24.52 -43.21
N ASP A 535 -55.60 24.67 -42.24
CA ASP A 535 -56.97 25.03 -42.55
C ASP A 535 -57.09 26.40 -43.28
N LYS A 536 -56.31 27.40 -42.83
CA LYS A 536 -56.32 28.74 -43.45
C LYS A 536 -55.69 28.76 -44.85
N LEU A 537 -54.74 27.90 -45.14
CA LEU A 537 -54.06 27.76 -46.42
C LEU A 537 -54.79 26.76 -47.34
N ASN A 538 -55.90 26.18 -46.90
CA ASN A 538 -56.62 25.11 -47.57
C ASN A 538 -55.70 23.90 -47.91
N VAL A 539 -54.74 23.61 -47.02
CA VAL A 539 -53.86 22.45 -47.12
C VAL A 539 -54.47 21.32 -46.29
N LYS A 540 -54.74 20.20 -46.91
CA LYS A 540 -55.36 19.05 -46.24
C LYS A 540 -54.32 18.03 -45.84
N PHE A 541 -54.43 17.50 -44.62
CA PHE A 541 -53.61 16.39 -44.17
C PHE A 541 -54.01 15.11 -44.91
N ALA A 542 -53.01 14.31 -45.26
CA ALA A 542 -53.22 13.10 -46.01
C ALA A 542 -53.84 11.98 -45.15
N PHE A 543 -54.82 11.33 -45.72
CA PHE A 543 -55.32 10.05 -45.21
C PHE A 543 -54.72 8.90 -46.04
N PRO A 544 -54.59 7.70 -45.48
CA PRO A 544 -54.21 6.53 -46.26
C PRO A 544 -55.20 6.34 -47.41
N THR A 545 -54.75 6.65 -48.62
CA THR A 545 -55.62 6.63 -49.82
C THR A 545 -55.23 5.39 -50.68
N ARG A 546 -56.26 4.69 -51.13
CA ARG A 546 -56.07 3.59 -52.09
C ARG A 546 -56.94 3.88 -53.32
N THR A 547 -56.33 3.84 -54.50
CA THR A 547 -57.05 3.86 -55.74
C THR A 547 -57.46 2.45 -56.10
N LEU A 548 -58.75 2.18 -56.20
CA LEU A 548 -59.27 0.92 -56.64
C LEU A 548 -59.60 1.04 -58.15
N HIS A 549 -58.80 0.41 -58.97
CA HIS A 549 -59.14 0.26 -60.37
C HIS A 549 -60.12 -0.91 -60.51
N MET A 550 -61.41 -0.58 -60.72
CA MET A 550 -62.42 -1.58 -61.04
C MET A 550 -62.37 -1.78 -62.56
N ALA A 551 -61.79 -2.92 -62.99
CA ALA A 551 -61.75 -3.26 -64.39
C ALA A 551 -63.19 -3.53 -64.90
N SER A 552 -63.64 -2.75 -65.87
CA SER A 552 -64.81 -3.06 -66.67
C SER A 552 -64.36 -3.85 -67.87
N PRO A 553 -65.14 -4.80 -68.41
CA PRO A 553 -64.74 -5.59 -69.54
C PRO A 553 -64.38 -4.82 -70.84
N ASP A 554 -64.74 -3.53 -70.92
CA ASP A 554 -64.56 -2.65 -72.05
C ASP A 554 -63.38 -1.68 -71.99
N ASP A 555 -62.61 -1.65 -70.90
CA ASP A 555 -61.48 -0.72 -70.69
C ASP A 555 -60.14 -1.37 -71.21
N GLN A 556 -60.06 -1.66 -72.51
CA GLN A 556 -58.78 -1.89 -73.16
C GLN A 556 -58.31 -0.57 -73.79
N ASN A 557 -57.15 -0.08 -73.31
CA ASN A 557 -56.28 0.95 -73.85
C ASN A 557 -56.66 2.42 -73.72
N LEU A 558 -55.99 3.09 -72.83
CA LEU A 558 -55.52 4.48 -73.02
C LEU A 558 -54.28 4.75 -72.14
N ALA A 559 -53.13 4.25 -72.58
CA ALA A 559 -51.87 4.84 -72.14
C ALA A 559 -51.62 6.09 -73.00
N PRO A 560 -51.38 7.29 -72.47
CA PRO A 560 -51.00 8.45 -73.24
C PRO A 560 -49.64 8.18 -73.89
N GLU A 561 -49.63 8.17 -75.27
CA GLU A 561 -48.42 8.10 -76.04
C GLU A 561 -47.73 9.48 -76.04
N PHE A 562 -46.60 9.59 -75.37
CA PHE A 562 -45.73 10.76 -75.49
C PHE A 562 -44.78 10.54 -76.69
N ASP A 563 -44.86 11.36 -77.73
CA ASP A 563 -44.04 11.28 -78.97
C ASP A 563 -42.53 11.50 -78.72
N GLN A 564 -42.09 12.14 -77.62
CA GLN A 564 -40.69 12.25 -77.15
C GLN A 564 -40.62 12.55 -75.68
N PRO A 565 -40.86 11.60 -74.78
CA PRO A 565 -41.01 11.89 -73.30
C PRO A 565 -39.73 12.40 -72.66
N LEU A 566 -38.55 11.99 -73.17
CA LEU A 566 -37.25 12.43 -72.61
C LEU A 566 -36.90 13.88 -72.91
N GLN A 567 -37.28 14.39 -74.09
CA GLN A 567 -37.00 15.78 -74.46
C GLN A 567 -37.97 16.77 -73.85
N ALA A 568 -39.24 16.43 -73.79
CA ALA A 568 -40.22 17.20 -73.07
C ALA A 568 -39.91 17.34 -71.58
N GLY A 569 -39.41 16.26 -70.90
CA GLY A 569 -39.00 16.31 -69.52
C GLY A 569 -37.80 17.24 -69.28
N LYS A 570 -36.83 17.29 -70.19
CA LYS A 570 -35.68 18.19 -70.13
C LYS A 570 -36.09 19.66 -70.30
N GLU A 571 -36.95 19.97 -71.27
CA GLU A 571 -37.41 21.32 -71.57
C GLU A 571 -38.23 21.90 -70.43
N VAL A 572 -39.12 21.13 -69.84
CA VAL A 572 -39.89 21.54 -68.66
C VAL A 572 -39.00 21.71 -67.44
N ALA A 573 -38.01 20.86 -67.25
CA ALA A 573 -37.07 21.02 -66.13
C ALA A 573 -36.24 22.31 -66.26
N VAL A 574 -35.82 22.70 -67.47
CA VAL A 574 -35.13 23.96 -67.72
C VAL A 574 -36.04 25.16 -67.46
N GLU A 575 -37.33 25.09 -67.82
CA GLU A 575 -38.28 26.14 -67.59
C GLU A 575 -38.54 26.36 -66.08
N ILE A 576 -38.72 25.28 -65.33
CA ILE A 576 -38.90 25.34 -63.88
C ILE A 576 -37.65 25.93 -63.16
N THR A 577 -36.46 25.54 -63.58
CA THR A 577 -35.23 26.06 -62.97
C THR A 577 -34.88 27.50 -63.31
N LYS A 578 -35.44 28.04 -64.42
CA LYS A 578 -35.30 29.49 -64.76
C LYS A 578 -36.15 30.42 -63.92
N LYS A 579 -37.16 29.90 -63.22
CA LYS A 579 -38.06 30.67 -62.31
C LYS A 579 -37.59 30.69 -60.84
N GLN A 580 -36.56 29.97 -60.47
CA GLN A 580 -35.87 30.03 -59.15
C GLN A 580 -34.72 31.06 -59.17
#